data_8412b8ca0e43b0c04b36852190f4fc74
#
_entry.id   8412b8ca0e43b0c04b36852190f4fc74
#
_cell.length_a   1.000
_cell.length_b   1.000
_cell.length_c   1.000
_cell.angle_alpha   90.00
_cell.angle_beta   90.00
_cell.angle_gamma   90.00
#
_symmetry.space_group_name_H-M   'P 1'
#
loop_
_entity.id
_entity.type
_entity.pdbx_description
1 polymer ?
#
loop_
_entity_poly.entity_id
_entity_poly.type
_entity_poly.pdbx_seq_one_letter_code
_entity_poly.pdbx_strand_id
1 'polypeptide(L)'
;MDERIEIRLSGSGGQGLILAGIILAEAAILDGKNAVQTQSYGPEARGGASRSEVIISNASIDYPKVSKSDILLALTEEAMLKYKSNLLDDGLLIIDSSIDMPDDPFKILSVPIIKTAQEKVGKTIVANIVALGTLVAATNIVSKESIEKAILARVPKGTEELNKKALYEGYNLVNI
;
A
#
# COMPACT_ATOMS: atom_id res chain seq x y z
N MET A 1 10.76 -14.82 -16.84
CA MET A 1 11.39 -13.57 -16.40
C MET A 1 11.24 -13.47 -14.90
N ASP A 2 12.32 -13.22 -14.21
CA ASP A 2 12.27 -12.98 -12.76
C ASP A 2 11.61 -11.64 -12.54
N GLU A 3 10.33 -11.68 -12.21
CA GLU A 3 9.54 -10.49 -12.00
C GLU A 3 9.87 -9.92 -10.61
N ARG A 4 10.54 -8.78 -10.59
CA ARG A 4 10.79 -7.98 -9.39
C ARG A 4 9.89 -6.75 -9.45
N ILE A 5 9.08 -6.57 -8.42
CA ILE A 5 8.16 -5.42 -8.30
C ILE A 5 8.53 -4.63 -7.05
N GLU A 6 8.71 -3.34 -7.22
CA GLU A 6 9.07 -2.41 -6.16
C GLU A 6 7.89 -1.49 -5.82
N ILE A 7 7.48 -1.49 -4.55
CA ILE A 7 6.29 -0.80 -4.09
C ILE A 7 6.69 0.19 -3.00
N ARG A 8 6.18 1.41 -3.10
CA ARG A 8 6.28 2.41 -2.04
C ARG A 8 4.90 2.78 -1.53
N LEU A 9 4.71 2.66 -0.21
CA LEU A 9 3.52 3.10 0.50
C LEU A 9 3.88 4.35 1.30
N SER A 10 3.17 5.44 1.09
CA SER A 10 3.50 6.71 1.72
C SER A 10 2.26 7.49 2.16
N GLY A 11 2.43 8.26 3.21
CA GLY A 11 1.39 9.09 3.80
C GLY A 11 1.92 9.84 5.01
N SER A 12 1.04 10.33 5.86
CA SER A 12 1.43 10.97 7.12
C SER A 12 1.77 9.93 8.19
N GLY A 13 2.54 10.32 9.19
CA GLY A 13 2.76 9.51 10.38
C GLY A 13 1.42 9.12 11.04
N GLY A 14 1.33 7.89 11.53
CA GLY A 14 0.11 7.38 12.19
C GLY A 14 -0.94 6.78 11.24
N GLN A 15 -0.77 6.83 9.93
CA GLN A 15 -1.69 6.18 8.98
C GLN A 15 -1.48 4.66 8.83
N GLY A 16 -0.55 4.07 9.56
CA GLY A 16 -0.35 2.61 9.60
C GLY A 16 0.31 2.02 8.35
N LEU A 17 1.08 2.79 7.61
CA LEU A 17 1.69 2.34 6.35
C LEU A 17 2.88 1.40 6.54
N ILE A 18 3.59 1.50 7.66
CA ILE A 18 4.64 0.53 8.01
C ILE A 18 4.01 -0.85 8.23
N LEU A 19 2.92 -0.93 8.99
CA LEU A 19 2.17 -2.17 9.18
C LEU A 19 1.64 -2.71 7.85
N ALA A 20 1.11 -1.85 6.99
CA ALA A 20 0.65 -2.23 5.66
C ALA A 20 1.76 -2.87 4.82
N GLY A 21 2.96 -2.31 4.85
CA GLY A 21 4.13 -2.87 4.17
C GLY A 21 4.54 -4.24 4.71
N ILE A 22 4.53 -4.41 6.03
CA ILE A 22 4.83 -5.70 6.67
C ILE A 22 3.79 -6.75 6.26
N ILE A 23 2.52 -6.41 6.28
CA ILE A 23 1.42 -7.31 5.88
C ILE A 23 1.57 -7.72 4.41
N LEU A 24 1.86 -6.77 3.52
CA LEU A 24 2.03 -7.05 2.10
C LEU A 24 3.22 -7.99 1.84
N ALA A 25 4.34 -7.77 2.51
CA ALA A 25 5.51 -8.65 2.42
C ALA A 25 5.19 -10.07 2.93
N GLU A 26 4.49 -10.21 4.05
CA GLU A 26 4.05 -11.52 4.56
C GLU A 26 3.11 -12.23 3.61
N ALA A 27 2.17 -11.51 3.01
CA ALA A 27 1.26 -12.07 2.00
C ALA A 27 2.02 -12.61 0.79
N ALA A 28 3.05 -11.90 0.33
CA ALA A 28 3.90 -12.36 -0.76
C ALA A 28 4.65 -13.65 -0.40
N ILE A 29 5.16 -13.75 0.82
CA ILE A 29 5.82 -14.97 1.32
C ILE A 29 4.83 -16.15 1.40
N LEU A 30 3.59 -15.90 1.83
CA LEU A 30 2.53 -16.92 1.83
C LEU A 30 2.19 -17.41 0.41
N ASP A 31 2.34 -16.58 -0.59
CA ASP A 31 2.20 -16.92 -2.01
C ASP A 31 3.45 -17.63 -2.59
N GLY A 32 4.47 -17.92 -1.77
CA GLY A 32 5.71 -18.57 -2.21
C GLY A 32 6.70 -17.65 -2.91
N LYS A 33 6.54 -16.33 -2.79
CA LYS A 33 7.47 -15.33 -3.34
C LYS A 33 8.50 -14.91 -2.30
N ASN A 34 9.59 -14.30 -2.75
CA ASN A 34 10.52 -13.61 -1.87
C ASN A 34 10.03 -12.17 -1.66
N ALA A 35 10.21 -11.65 -0.47
CA ALA A 35 9.85 -10.28 -0.13
C ALA A 35 10.81 -9.65 0.87
N VAL A 36 11.05 -8.35 0.70
CA VAL A 36 11.79 -7.52 1.65
C VAL A 36 10.95 -6.28 1.93
N GLN A 37 10.79 -5.95 3.21
CA GLN A 37 10.15 -4.71 3.64
C GLN A 37 11.19 -3.84 4.35
N THR A 38 11.24 -2.57 3.97
CA THR A 38 12.06 -1.54 4.61
C THR A 38 11.22 -0.31 4.92
N GLN A 39 11.66 0.48 5.89
CA GLN A 39 10.96 1.68 6.31
C GLN A 39 11.96 2.79 6.62
N SER A 40 11.51 4.03 6.48
CA SER A 40 12.31 5.19 6.88
C SER A 40 12.02 5.55 8.33
N TYR A 41 13.09 5.61 9.12
CA TYR A 41 13.10 6.23 10.44
C TYR A 41 13.84 7.56 10.33
N GLY A 42 13.16 8.67 10.58
CA GLY A 42 13.80 9.98 10.48
C GLY A 42 12.86 11.10 10.90
N PRO A 43 13.21 12.36 10.62
CA PRO A 43 12.35 13.52 10.87
C PRO A 43 10.94 13.38 10.27
N GLU A 44 10.81 12.59 9.22
CA GLU A 44 9.56 12.25 8.53
C GLU A 44 8.57 11.50 9.43
N ALA A 45 9.04 10.78 10.46
CA ALA A 45 8.19 10.11 11.44
C ALA A 45 7.51 11.08 12.42
N ARG A 46 7.95 12.33 12.49
CA ARG A 46 7.45 13.38 13.42
C ARG A 46 6.59 14.45 12.76
N GLY A 47 6.22 14.24 11.53
CA GLY A 47 5.51 15.17 10.65
C GLY A 47 6.15 15.14 9.27
N GLY A 48 5.34 15.11 8.24
CA GLY A 48 5.78 14.90 6.87
C GLY A 48 5.47 13.51 6.36
N ALA A 49 5.96 13.19 5.16
CA ALA A 49 5.64 11.94 4.50
C ALA A 49 6.46 10.79 5.05
N SER A 50 5.80 9.86 5.73
CA SER A 50 6.38 8.56 6.08
C SER A 50 6.38 7.63 4.87
N ARG A 51 7.28 6.65 4.84
CA ARG A 51 7.30 5.64 3.79
C ARG A 51 7.57 4.25 4.34
N SER A 52 6.95 3.27 3.71
CA SER A 52 7.25 1.86 3.81
C SER A 52 7.48 1.32 2.40
N GLU A 53 8.52 0.55 2.20
CA GLU A 53 8.89 0.01 0.90
C GLU A 53 8.83 -1.50 0.94
N VAL A 54 8.29 -2.11 -0.11
CA VAL A 54 8.20 -3.56 -0.27
C VAL A 54 8.74 -3.94 -1.64
N ILE A 55 9.64 -4.92 -1.65
CA ILE A 55 10.11 -5.55 -2.87
C ILE A 55 9.59 -6.97 -2.88
N ILE A 56 8.94 -7.36 -3.96
CA ILE A 56 8.41 -8.72 -4.16
C ILE A 56 9.06 -9.29 -5.42
N SER A 57 9.58 -10.52 -5.33
CA SER A 57 10.26 -11.16 -6.44
C SER A 57 10.09 -12.68 -6.42
N ASN A 58 10.05 -13.29 -7.59
CA ASN A 58 10.12 -14.75 -7.71
C ASN A 58 11.57 -15.28 -7.55
N ALA A 59 12.57 -14.41 -7.72
CA ALA A 59 13.99 -14.71 -7.50
C ALA A 59 14.50 -14.14 -6.18
N SER A 60 15.74 -14.46 -5.81
CA SER A 60 16.40 -13.85 -4.65
C SER A 60 16.52 -12.34 -4.80
N ILE A 61 16.42 -11.63 -3.68
CA ILE A 61 16.51 -10.18 -3.63
C ILE A 61 17.89 -9.79 -3.07
N ASP A 62 18.84 -9.54 -3.96
CA ASP A 62 20.22 -9.21 -3.58
C ASP A 62 20.40 -7.72 -3.22
N TYR A 63 19.51 -6.86 -3.71
CA TYR A 63 19.52 -5.43 -3.43
C TYR A 63 18.20 -4.98 -2.80
N PRO A 64 18.16 -4.77 -1.47
CA PRO A 64 16.91 -4.56 -0.73
C PRO A 64 16.46 -3.09 -0.68
N LYS A 65 16.82 -2.28 -1.65
CA LYS A 65 16.40 -0.86 -1.71
C LYS A 65 15.55 -0.60 -2.94
N VAL A 66 14.48 0.17 -2.74
CA VAL A 66 13.67 0.74 -3.81
C VAL A 66 14.32 2.02 -4.31
N SER A 67 14.71 2.05 -5.56
CA SER A 67 15.23 3.26 -6.22
C SER A 67 14.13 3.97 -7.01
N LYS A 68 13.50 3.26 -7.95
CA LYS A 68 12.30 3.69 -8.64
C LYS A 68 11.21 2.63 -8.44
N SER A 69 10.07 3.04 -7.92
CA SER A 69 8.98 2.11 -7.67
C SER A 69 8.14 1.85 -8.92
N ASP A 70 7.64 0.62 -9.04
CA ASP A 70 6.61 0.25 -10.02
C ASP A 70 5.24 0.76 -9.57
N ILE A 71 5.02 0.80 -8.26
CA ILE A 71 3.77 1.23 -7.64
C ILE A 71 4.08 2.22 -6.53
N LEU A 72 3.41 3.38 -6.56
CA LEU A 72 3.36 4.33 -5.46
C LEU A 72 1.90 4.44 -4.97
N LEU A 73 1.68 4.12 -3.71
CA LEU A 73 0.42 4.41 -3.03
C LEU A 73 0.66 5.58 -2.07
N ALA A 74 -0.09 6.67 -2.27
CA ALA A 74 0.02 7.87 -1.44
C ALA A 74 -1.33 8.26 -0.86
N LEU A 75 -1.39 8.41 0.47
CA LEU A 75 -2.60 8.80 1.19
C LEU A 75 -2.66 10.31 1.48
N THR A 76 -1.60 11.05 1.19
CA THR A 76 -1.55 12.52 1.34
C THR A 76 -0.90 13.16 0.14
N GLU A 77 -1.28 14.41 -0.15
CA GLU A 77 -0.68 15.18 -1.23
C GLU A 77 0.83 15.38 -1.04
N GLU A 78 1.25 15.67 0.19
CA GLU A 78 2.68 15.80 0.53
C GLU A 78 3.47 14.54 0.17
N ALA A 79 2.93 13.36 0.51
CA ALA A 79 3.57 12.09 0.19
C ALA A 79 3.64 11.84 -1.32
N MET A 80 2.55 12.13 -2.04
CA MET A 80 2.53 12.02 -3.50
C MET A 80 3.57 12.93 -4.14
N LEU A 81 3.59 14.21 -3.78
CA LEU A 81 4.54 15.19 -4.34
C LEU A 81 5.99 14.83 -4.03
N LYS A 82 6.25 14.30 -2.84
CA LYS A 82 7.60 13.90 -2.43
C LYS A 82 8.15 12.72 -3.22
N TYR A 83 7.31 11.73 -3.54
CA TYR A 83 7.77 10.45 -4.07
C TYR A 83 7.41 10.18 -5.54
N LYS A 84 6.54 10.96 -6.16
CA LYS A 84 6.13 10.73 -7.56
C LYS A 84 7.29 10.79 -8.55
N SER A 85 8.33 11.58 -8.29
CA SER A 85 9.52 11.65 -9.14
C SER A 85 10.34 10.35 -9.16
N ASN A 86 10.12 9.48 -8.18
CA ASN A 86 10.76 8.18 -8.05
C ASN A 86 9.82 7.02 -8.44
N LEU A 87 8.70 7.32 -9.09
CA LEU A 87 7.85 6.34 -9.75
C LEU A 87 8.33 6.16 -11.20
N LEU A 88 8.28 4.92 -11.70
CA LEU A 88 8.58 4.64 -13.12
C LEU A 88 7.57 5.33 -14.02
N ASP A 89 7.97 5.71 -15.22
CA ASP A 89 7.10 6.46 -16.17
C ASP A 89 5.85 5.67 -16.57
N ASP A 90 5.93 4.34 -16.60
CA ASP A 90 4.81 3.43 -16.83
C ASP A 90 4.22 2.87 -15.53
N GLY A 91 4.66 3.38 -14.39
CA GLY A 91 4.25 2.96 -13.05
C GLY A 91 2.79 3.29 -12.73
N LEU A 92 2.30 2.66 -11.67
CA LEU A 92 0.95 2.88 -11.13
C LEU A 92 1.00 3.80 -9.91
N LEU A 93 0.32 4.92 -10.00
CA LEU A 93 0.07 5.83 -8.88
C LEU A 93 -1.33 5.59 -8.33
N ILE A 94 -1.42 5.13 -7.08
CA ILE A 94 -2.68 4.99 -6.34
C ILE A 94 -2.75 6.12 -5.32
N ILE A 95 -3.78 6.96 -5.41
CA ILE A 95 -3.97 8.09 -4.50
C ILE A 95 -5.37 8.10 -3.88
N ASP A 96 -5.46 8.67 -2.68
CA ASP A 96 -6.75 9.02 -2.10
C ASP A 96 -7.42 10.12 -2.94
N SER A 97 -8.73 10.03 -3.14
CA SER A 97 -9.46 10.99 -3.99
C SER A 97 -9.56 12.40 -3.43
N SER A 98 -9.10 12.64 -2.19
CA SER A 98 -8.94 13.98 -1.64
C SER A 98 -7.70 14.72 -2.17
N ILE A 99 -6.82 14.01 -2.87
CA ILE A 99 -5.60 14.54 -3.45
C ILE A 99 -5.89 14.99 -4.88
N ASP A 100 -5.45 16.18 -5.25
CA ASP A 100 -5.55 16.68 -6.62
C ASP A 100 -4.75 15.79 -7.58
N MET A 101 -5.38 15.42 -8.70
CA MET A 101 -4.72 14.57 -9.69
C MET A 101 -3.54 15.30 -10.32
N PRO A 102 -2.34 14.71 -10.27
CA PRO A 102 -1.19 15.32 -10.93
C PRO A 102 -1.30 15.21 -12.45
N ASP A 103 -0.74 16.18 -13.15
CA ASP A 103 -0.61 16.18 -14.62
C ASP A 103 0.69 15.47 -15.03
N ASP A 104 0.76 14.19 -14.71
CA ASP A 104 1.91 13.33 -14.98
C ASP A 104 1.48 12.14 -15.86
N PRO A 105 2.41 11.52 -16.63
CA PRO A 105 2.08 10.45 -17.58
C PRO A 105 1.80 9.09 -16.93
N PHE A 106 1.80 8.99 -15.60
CA PHE A 106 1.57 7.74 -14.88
C PHE A 106 0.17 7.18 -15.12
N LYS A 107 0.02 5.88 -14.92
CA LYS A 107 -1.29 5.29 -14.70
C LYS A 107 -1.78 5.71 -13.32
N ILE A 108 -2.91 6.41 -13.23
CA ILE A 108 -3.42 6.95 -11.96
C ILE A 108 -4.72 6.28 -11.60
N LEU A 109 -4.78 5.75 -10.37
CA LEU A 109 -5.99 5.27 -9.72
C LEU A 109 -6.29 6.19 -8.52
N SER A 110 -7.30 7.05 -8.68
CA SER A 110 -7.77 7.96 -7.62
C SER A 110 -9.09 7.45 -7.06
N VAL A 111 -9.09 7.02 -5.81
CA VAL A 111 -10.26 6.41 -5.15
C VAL A 111 -10.39 6.87 -3.70
N PRO A 112 -11.61 6.92 -3.14
CA PRO A 112 -11.86 7.49 -1.81
C PRO A 112 -11.49 6.52 -0.67
N ILE A 113 -10.20 6.25 -0.46
CA ILE A 113 -9.71 5.30 0.54
C ILE A 113 -10.07 5.75 1.96
N ILE A 114 -9.71 6.99 2.32
CA ILE A 114 -9.93 7.54 3.67
C ILE A 114 -11.42 7.67 3.96
N LYS A 115 -12.18 8.20 3.01
CA LYS A 115 -13.63 8.33 3.15
C LYS A 115 -14.32 6.98 3.30
N THR A 116 -13.88 5.96 2.57
CA THR A 116 -14.39 4.59 2.68
C THR A 116 -14.12 3.99 4.07
N ALA A 117 -12.92 4.18 4.60
CA ALA A 117 -12.60 3.75 5.96
C ALA A 117 -13.51 4.43 6.99
N GLN A 118 -13.74 5.73 6.84
CA GLN A 118 -14.54 6.52 7.77
C GLN A 118 -16.05 6.21 7.67
N GLU A 119 -16.62 6.19 6.47
CA GLU A 119 -18.07 6.14 6.26
C GLU A 119 -18.61 4.71 6.11
N LYS A 120 -17.87 3.83 5.40
CA LYS A 120 -18.34 2.46 5.16
C LYS A 120 -17.85 1.47 6.21
N VAL A 121 -16.62 1.61 6.67
CA VAL A 121 -16.06 0.76 7.72
C VAL A 121 -16.35 1.32 9.12
N GLY A 122 -16.35 2.63 9.25
CA GLY A 122 -16.69 3.34 10.48
C GLY A 122 -15.49 3.74 11.34
N LYS A 123 -14.26 3.51 10.87
CA LYS A 123 -13.02 3.90 11.58
C LYS A 123 -11.91 4.29 10.61
N THR A 124 -11.46 5.53 10.69
CA THR A 124 -10.37 6.04 9.85
C THR A 124 -9.05 5.30 10.05
N ILE A 125 -8.83 4.72 11.23
CA ILE A 125 -7.60 4.00 11.56
C ILE A 125 -7.34 2.80 10.65
N VAL A 126 -8.37 2.23 10.02
CA VAL A 126 -8.22 1.11 9.08
C VAL A 126 -8.05 1.54 7.61
N ALA A 127 -7.79 2.81 7.36
CA ALA A 127 -7.51 3.30 6.00
C ALA A 127 -6.32 2.58 5.34
N ASN A 128 -5.32 2.17 6.11
CA ASN A 128 -4.21 1.36 5.63
C ASN A 128 -4.67 0.01 5.05
N ILE A 129 -5.66 -0.62 5.65
CA ILE A 129 -6.20 -1.92 5.18
C ILE A 129 -7.10 -1.71 3.96
N VAL A 130 -7.90 -0.65 3.92
CA VAL A 130 -8.63 -0.26 2.70
C VAL A 130 -7.64 -0.02 1.55
N ALA A 131 -6.54 0.68 1.81
CA ALA A 131 -5.48 0.92 0.85
C ALA A 131 -4.84 -0.38 0.32
N LEU A 132 -4.56 -1.35 1.20
CA LEU A 132 -4.06 -2.67 0.81
C LEU A 132 -5.07 -3.42 -0.08
N GLY A 133 -6.35 -3.39 0.26
CA GLY A 133 -7.40 -3.98 -0.57
C GLY A 133 -7.45 -3.36 -1.97
N THR A 134 -7.37 -2.04 -2.04
CA THR A 134 -7.30 -1.30 -3.30
C THR A 134 -6.08 -1.71 -4.12
N LEU A 135 -4.90 -1.74 -3.51
CA LEU A 135 -3.66 -2.13 -4.18
C LEU A 135 -3.72 -3.56 -4.72
N VAL A 136 -4.17 -4.50 -3.90
CA VAL A 136 -4.27 -5.92 -4.31
C VAL A 136 -5.29 -6.10 -5.43
N ALA A 137 -6.44 -5.45 -5.36
CA ALA A 137 -7.45 -5.53 -6.43
C ALA A 137 -6.97 -4.90 -7.74
N ALA A 138 -6.20 -3.82 -7.67
CA ALA A 138 -5.68 -3.12 -8.84
C ALA A 138 -4.52 -3.88 -9.53
N THR A 139 -3.76 -4.68 -8.78
CA THR A 139 -2.48 -5.23 -9.28
C THR A 139 -2.41 -6.76 -9.27
N ASN A 140 -3.22 -7.42 -8.47
CA ASN A 140 -3.14 -8.87 -8.22
C ASN A 140 -1.72 -9.34 -7.79
N ILE A 141 -0.96 -8.48 -7.14
CA ILE A 141 0.44 -8.74 -6.78
C ILE A 141 0.60 -9.87 -5.76
N VAL A 142 -0.42 -10.05 -4.93
CA VAL A 142 -0.58 -11.18 -4.00
C VAL A 142 -2.02 -11.70 -4.09
N SER A 143 -2.22 -12.95 -3.67
CA SER A 143 -3.57 -13.53 -3.64
C SER A 143 -4.44 -12.90 -2.54
N LYS A 144 -5.74 -12.86 -2.78
CA LYS A 144 -6.72 -12.39 -1.79
C LYS A 144 -6.71 -13.23 -0.52
N GLU A 145 -6.45 -14.54 -0.65
CA GLU A 145 -6.32 -15.45 0.48
C GLU A 145 -5.10 -15.08 1.35
N SER A 146 -3.95 -14.87 0.75
CA SER A 146 -2.71 -14.58 1.47
C SER A 146 -2.74 -13.20 2.14
N ILE A 147 -3.29 -12.17 1.49
CA ILE A 147 -3.41 -10.86 2.13
C ILE A 147 -4.38 -10.88 3.31
N GLU A 148 -5.49 -11.59 3.23
CA GLU A 148 -6.43 -11.75 4.34
C GLU A 148 -5.76 -12.48 5.52
N LYS A 149 -5.07 -13.60 5.28
CA LYS A 149 -4.32 -14.31 6.31
C LYS A 149 -3.27 -13.42 6.98
N ALA A 150 -2.49 -12.67 6.20
CA ALA A 150 -1.47 -11.78 6.73
C ALA A 150 -2.05 -10.66 7.59
N ILE A 151 -3.17 -10.07 7.19
CA ILE A 151 -3.91 -9.08 7.98
C ILE A 151 -4.34 -9.67 9.32
N LEU A 152 -5.05 -10.80 9.30
CA LEU A 152 -5.60 -11.41 10.51
C LEU A 152 -4.52 -11.86 11.50
N ALA A 153 -3.31 -12.18 11.01
CA ALA A 153 -2.17 -12.52 11.86
C ALA A 153 -1.56 -11.31 12.59
N ARG A 154 -1.83 -10.09 12.12
CA ARG A 154 -1.18 -8.86 12.62
C ARG A 154 -2.10 -7.88 13.34
N VAL A 155 -3.39 -7.91 13.07
CA VAL A 155 -4.32 -6.98 13.70
C VAL A 155 -4.61 -7.36 15.15
N PRO A 156 -4.94 -6.38 16.00
CA PRO A 156 -5.29 -6.66 17.39
C PRO A 156 -6.49 -7.61 17.50
N LYS A 157 -6.45 -8.48 18.51
CA LYS A 157 -7.58 -9.38 18.82
C LYS A 157 -8.87 -8.59 19.02
N GLY A 158 -9.94 -9.08 18.41
CA GLY A 158 -11.26 -8.45 18.46
C GLY A 158 -11.49 -7.42 17.34
N THR A 159 -10.49 -7.18 16.47
CA THR A 159 -10.62 -6.30 15.31
C THR A 159 -10.64 -7.04 13.98
N GLU A 160 -10.69 -8.36 14.00
CA GLU A 160 -10.61 -9.20 12.80
C GLU A 160 -11.71 -8.86 11.79
N GLU A 161 -12.97 -8.83 12.22
CA GLU A 161 -14.11 -8.52 11.35
C GLU A 161 -14.04 -7.08 10.80
N LEU A 162 -13.59 -6.12 11.61
CA LEU A 162 -13.39 -4.74 11.19
C LEU A 162 -12.35 -4.65 10.05
N ASN A 163 -11.23 -5.34 10.21
CA ASN A 163 -10.15 -5.32 9.22
C ASN A 163 -10.50 -6.12 7.97
N LYS A 164 -11.24 -7.22 8.09
CA LYS A 164 -11.79 -7.94 6.93
C LYS A 164 -12.72 -7.04 6.12
N LYS A 165 -13.63 -6.34 6.79
CA LYS A 165 -14.53 -5.39 6.14
C LYS A 165 -13.74 -4.30 5.41
N ALA A 166 -12.71 -3.75 6.05
CA ALA A 166 -11.84 -2.74 5.43
C ALA A 166 -11.15 -3.26 4.16
N LEU A 167 -10.64 -4.48 4.20
CA LEU A 167 -10.01 -5.14 3.05
C LEU A 167 -11.00 -5.28 1.87
N TYR A 168 -12.20 -5.80 2.13
CA TYR A 168 -13.22 -6.00 1.10
C TYR A 168 -13.75 -4.68 0.54
N GLU A 169 -13.91 -3.66 1.37
CA GLU A 169 -14.26 -2.32 0.89
C GLU A 169 -13.16 -1.72 0.00
N GLY A 170 -11.90 -2.03 0.28
CA GLY A 170 -10.79 -1.68 -0.60
C GLY A 170 -10.88 -2.37 -1.97
N TYR A 171 -11.24 -3.65 -2.01
CA TYR A 171 -11.47 -4.36 -3.28
C TYR A 171 -12.59 -3.70 -4.10
N ASN A 172 -13.66 -3.31 -3.43
CA ASN A 172 -14.83 -2.71 -4.08
C ASN A 172 -14.51 -1.36 -4.74
N LEU A 173 -13.48 -0.65 -4.30
CA LEU A 173 -13.07 0.62 -4.90
C LEU A 173 -12.51 0.48 -6.32
N VAL A 174 -12.05 -0.69 -6.69
CA VAL A 174 -11.43 -0.95 -8.01
C VAL A 174 -12.42 -1.58 -8.99
N ASN A 175 -13.47 -2.22 -8.49
CA ASN A 175 -14.45 -2.94 -9.30
C ASN A 175 -15.65 -2.07 -9.75
N ILE A 176 -15.45 -0.76 -9.84
CA ILE A 176 -16.51 0.18 -10.28
C ILE A 176 -16.39 0.42 -11.78
#